data_3feef7a8cd0b2f0e85d2fd2242b5c6a2
#
_entry.id   3feef7a8cd0b2f0e85d2fd2242b5c6a2
#
_cell.length_a   1.000
_cell.length_b   1.000
_cell.length_c   1.000
_cell.angle_alpha   90.00
_cell.angle_beta   90.00
_cell.angle_gamma   90.00
#
_symmetry.space_group_name_H-M   'P 1'
#
loop_
_entity.id
_entity.type
_entity.pdbx_description
1 polymer ?
#
loop_
_entity_poly.entity_id
_entity_poly.type
_entity_poly.pdbx_seq_one_letter_code
_entity_poly.pdbx_strand_id
1 'polypeptide(L)'
;MTQIALTIAGSDSAGGAGIQADLKTFAMHQVHGTSVLTCVTAQSTVGVFEAEPIKLSLIKAQIDVVAADLKPDAVKTGMLFNSETITQVTQRLKHYALTPLVVDPVMVSRTGSKLIDDQAITCLQEQLIPLATILTPNRYEAEILSGLKIDNLEQLKQAAIAIFHSSGAKVILAKGGSLAGTEQGMDIWYDGKSIKTLFNRTVTTQNNNGTGCTLSAAICANLALGQDLWQSVVNAKKYVTLALENSLNVGAGNGPLGHFFPLLKSD
;
A
#
# COMPACT_ATOMS: atom_id res chain seq x y z
N MET A 1 -5.34 0.75 25.62
CA MET A 1 -4.28 -0.18 25.16
C MET A 1 -3.66 0.44 23.91
N THR A 2 -2.38 0.20 23.67
CA THR A 2 -1.70 0.66 22.45
C THR A 2 -2.17 -0.18 21.26
N GLN A 3 -2.62 0.45 20.19
CA GLN A 3 -3.01 -0.21 18.95
C GLN A 3 -1.78 -0.65 18.17
N ILE A 4 -1.87 -1.79 17.50
CA ILE A 4 -0.75 -2.45 16.81
C ILE A 4 -1.12 -2.66 15.35
N ALA A 5 -0.23 -2.25 14.44
CA ALA A 5 -0.36 -2.53 13.02
C ALA A 5 0.84 -3.37 12.53
N LEU A 6 0.57 -4.33 11.65
CA LEU A 6 1.58 -5.15 11.01
C LEU A 6 1.72 -4.79 9.54
N THR A 7 2.94 -4.51 9.08
CA THR A 7 3.27 -4.48 7.66
C THR A 7 4.03 -5.74 7.25
N ILE A 8 3.64 -6.33 6.12
CA ILE A 8 4.32 -7.47 5.47
C ILE A 8 4.77 -6.99 4.10
N ALA A 9 6.03 -6.59 3.96
CA ALA A 9 6.52 -5.96 2.73
C ALA A 9 8.05 -6.03 2.60
N GLY A 10 8.56 -5.59 1.46
CA GLY A 10 9.99 -5.42 1.22
C GLY A 10 10.58 -4.23 1.96
N SER A 11 11.89 -4.28 2.17
CA SER A 11 12.70 -3.21 2.78
C SER A 11 13.28 -2.31 1.69
N ASP A 12 13.07 -1.00 1.80
CA ASP A 12 13.69 0.05 0.96
C ASP A 12 14.87 0.67 1.71
N SER A 13 16.11 0.41 1.24
CA SER A 13 17.32 0.96 1.87
C SER A 13 17.40 2.49 1.83
N ALA A 14 16.73 3.16 0.87
CA ALA A 14 16.62 4.62 0.83
C ALA A 14 15.58 5.17 1.84
N GLY A 15 14.77 4.29 2.41
CA GLY A 15 13.82 4.64 3.46
C GLY A 15 12.58 5.42 3.00
N GLY A 16 12.34 5.53 1.69
CA GLY A 16 11.21 6.28 1.13
C GLY A 16 9.93 5.47 0.94
N ALA A 17 10.05 4.16 0.76
CA ALA A 17 8.97 3.23 0.47
C ALA A 17 9.03 1.99 1.38
N GLY A 18 8.32 0.92 1.04
CA GLY A 18 8.34 -0.36 1.74
C GLY A 18 8.05 -0.24 3.23
N ILE A 19 8.58 -1.18 4.02
CA ILE A 19 8.36 -1.19 5.47
C ILE A 19 8.82 0.10 6.16
N GLN A 20 9.81 0.80 5.63
CA GLN A 20 10.30 2.05 6.21
C GLN A 20 9.26 3.18 6.12
N ALA A 21 8.57 3.31 4.99
CA ALA A 21 7.45 4.24 4.87
C ALA A 21 6.29 3.83 5.76
N ASP A 22 6.00 2.53 5.84
CA ASP A 22 4.90 1.99 6.62
C ASP A 22 5.11 2.24 8.13
N LEU A 23 6.29 1.89 8.67
CA LEU A 23 6.60 2.08 10.09
C LEU A 23 6.64 3.56 10.49
N LYS A 24 7.19 4.44 9.63
CA LYS A 24 7.12 5.89 9.85
C LYS A 24 5.67 6.37 9.90
N THR A 25 4.83 5.89 8.98
CA THR A 25 3.41 6.24 8.93
C THR A 25 2.67 5.75 10.17
N PHE A 26 2.90 4.52 10.61
CA PHE A 26 2.31 3.98 11.85
C PHE A 26 2.69 4.83 13.06
N ALA A 27 3.99 5.16 13.20
CA ALA A 27 4.48 6.00 14.30
C ALA A 27 3.82 7.39 14.33
N MET A 28 3.64 8.02 13.16
CA MET A 28 2.97 9.34 13.08
C MET A 28 1.46 9.27 13.37
N HIS A 29 0.85 8.10 13.27
CA HIS A 29 -0.53 7.84 13.70
C HIS A 29 -0.63 7.34 15.15
N GLN A 30 0.49 7.31 15.90
CA GLN A 30 0.57 6.80 17.28
C GLN A 30 0.15 5.32 17.40
N VAL A 31 0.40 4.53 16.36
CA VAL A 31 0.18 3.09 16.31
C VAL A 31 1.53 2.38 16.43
N HIS A 32 1.60 1.34 17.27
CA HIS A 32 2.81 0.52 17.35
C HIS A 32 2.97 -0.30 16.07
N GLY A 33 4.01 0.04 15.29
CA GLY A 33 4.30 -0.63 14.03
C GLY A 33 5.15 -1.86 14.21
N THR A 34 4.67 -3.00 13.71
CA THR A 34 5.43 -4.25 13.58
C THR A 34 5.66 -4.56 12.11
N SER A 35 6.68 -5.38 11.81
CA SER A 35 7.03 -5.66 10.42
C SER A 35 7.47 -7.10 10.19
N VAL A 36 7.17 -7.59 8.98
CA VAL A 36 7.67 -8.82 8.38
C VAL A 36 8.34 -8.48 7.06
N LEU A 37 9.62 -8.78 6.94
CA LEU A 37 10.37 -8.55 5.72
C LEU A 37 10.15 -9.69 4.73
N THR A 38 9.79 -9.33 3.49
CA THR A 38 9.64 -10.26 2.37
C THR A 38 10.85 -10.30 1.45
N CYS A 39 11.50 -9.15 1.28
CA CYS A 39 12.76 -8.99 0.54
C CYS A 39 13.53 -7.78 1.07
N VAL A 40 14.80 -7.71 0.72
CA VAL A 40 15.66 -6.55 0.96
C VAL A 40 16.09 -5.99 -0.38
N THR A 41 16.05 -4.67 -0.55
CA THR A 41 16.48 -4.00 -1.78
C THR A 41 17.72 -3.14 -1.53
N ALA A 42 18.63 -3.14 -2.50
CA ALA A 42 19.62 -2.10 -2.68
C ALA A 42 18.97 -1.00 -3.54
N GLN A 43 18.37 -0.03 -2.89
CA GLN A 43 17.56 1.01 -3.52
C GLN A 43 18.03 2.39 -3.09
N SER A 44 17.98 3.34 -4.02
CA SER A 44 18.21 4.76 -3.79
C SER A 44 17.06 5.59 -4.38
N THR A 45 17.18 6.93 -4.31
CA THR A 45 16.16 7.83 -4.90
C THR A 45 16.11 7.75 -6.45
N VAL A 46 17.14 7.19 -7.10
CA VAL A 46 17.18 7.06 -8.57
C VAL A 46 16.70 5.70 -9.07
N GLY A 47 16.61 4.67 -8.22
CA GLY A 47 16.08 3.36 -8.62
C GLY A 47 16.44 2.21 -7.70
N VAL A 48 15.93 1.03 -8.04
CA VAL A 48 16.25 -0.25 -7.42
C VAL A 48 17.37 -0.89 -8.23
N PHE A 49 18.49 -1.23 -7.59
CA PHE A 49 19.68 -1.81 -8.22
C PHE A 49 19.74 -3.32 -8.04
N GLU A 50 19.27 -3.80 -6.88
CA GLU A 50 19.28 -5.22 -6.53
C GLU A 50 18.16 -5.51 -5.54
N ALA A 51 17.62 -6.72 -5.55
CA ALA A 51 16.59 -7.16 -4.61
C ALA A 51 16.76 -8.66 -4.34
N GLU A 52 16.79 -9.02 -3.04
CA GLU A 52 16.90 -10.40 -2.59
C GLU A 52 15.71 -10.80 -1.73
N PRO A 53 15.05 -11.94 -2.02
CA PRO A 53 13.96 -12.43 -1.21
C PRO A 53 14.46 -12.98 0.14
N ILE A 54 13.67 -12.81 1.18
CA ILE A 54 13.88 -13.46 2.47
C ILE A 54 13.46 -14.94 2.37
N LYS A 55 14.20 -15.84 3.02
CA LYS A 55 13.85 -17.26 3.08
C LYS A 55 12.43 -17.47 3.59
N LEU A 56 11.65 -18.31 2.92
CA LEU A 56 10.24 -18.56 3.26
C LEU A 56 10.06 -19.01 4.72
N SER A 57 10.98 -19.83 5.24
CA SER A 57 10.96 -20.26 6.65
C SER A 57 11.08 -19.07 7.62
N LEU A 58 11.87 -18.06 7.27
CA LEU A 58 12.04 -16.87 8.10
C LEU A 58 10.83 -15.93 7.97
N ILE A 59 10.25 -15.76 6.77
CA ILE A 59 8.99 -15.02 6.59
C ILE A 59 7.88 -15.64 7.45
N LYS A 60 7.73 -16.97 7.38
CA LYS A 60 6.78 -17.70 8.22
C LYS A 60 7.03 -17.44 9.71
N ALA A 61 8.27 -17.59 10.17
CA ALA A 61 8.62 -17.40 11.57
C ALA A 61 8.34 -15.97 12.06
N GLN A 62 8.66 -14.94 11.26
CA GLN A 62 8.35 -13.55 11.59
C GLN A 62 6.84 -13.34 11.79
N ILE A 63 6.00 -13.88 10.88
CA ILE A 63 4.54 -13.75 11.01
C ILE A 63 4.06 -14.49 12.27
N ASP A 64 4.52 -15.72 12.48
CA ASP A 64 4.08 -16.57 13.58
C ASP A 64 4.37 -15.93 14.94
N VAL A 65 5.57 -15.40 15.16
CA VAL A 65 5.94 -14.78 16.45
C VAL A 65 5.20 -13.46 16.69
N VAL A 66 5.02 -12.62 15.65
CA VAL A 66 4.29 -11.36 15.78
C VAL A 66 2.80 -11.60 16.01
N ALA A 67 2.19 -12.49 15.23
CA ALA A 67 0.77 -12.79 15.35
C ALA A 67 0.41 -13.47 16.68
N ALA A 68 1.26 -14.36 17.17
CA ALA A 68 1.00 -15.09 18.43
C ALA A 68 1.15 -14.18 19.67
N ASP A 69 2.14 -13.31 19.69
CA ASP A 69 2.47 -12.47 20.86
C ASP A 69 1.74 -11.13 20.83
N LEU A 70 1.88 -10.37 19.72
CA LEU A 70 1.44 -8.98 19.64
C LEU A 70 0.01 -8.80 19.12
N LYS A 71 -0.55 -9.78 18.41
CA LYS A 71 -1.94 -9.80 17.92
C LYS A 71 -2.33 -8.49 17.23
N PRO A 72 -1.78 -8.17 16.07
CA PRO A 72 -2.02 -6.88 15.39
C PRO A 72 -3.51 -6.60 15.17
N ASP A 73 -3.95 -5.35 15.45
CA ASP A 73 -5.32 -4.86 15.26
C ASP A 73 -5.66 -4.64 13.78
N ALA A 74 -4.65 -4.41 12.93
CA ALA A 74 -4.78 -4.32 11.47
C ALA A 74 -3.48 -4.75 10.78
N VAL A 75 -3.61 -5.22 9.54
CA VAL A 75 -2.48 -5.71 8.74
C VAL A 75 -2.49 -5.07 7.37
N LYS A 76 -1.29 -4.76 6.86
CA LYS A 76 -1.07 -4.34 5.48
C LYS A 76 -0.08 -5.28 4.80
N THR A 77 -0.33 -5.63 3.54
CA THR A 77 0.68 -6.20 2.65
C THR A 77 1.14 -5.18 1.61
N GLY A 78 2.43 -5.19 1.30
CA GLY A 78 3.02 -4.44 0.19
C GLY A 78 3.69 -5.39 -0.80
N MET A 79 4.93 -5.09 -1.25
CA MET A 79 5.67 -5.93 -2.18
C MET A 79 6.01 -7.28 -1.55
N LEU A 80 5.53 -8.37 -2.15
CA LEU A 80 5.74 -9.75 -1.69
C LEU A 80 6.76 -10.53 -2.53
N PHE A 81 7.27 -9.93 -3.61
CA PHE A 81 8.37 -10.37 -4.44
C PHE A 81 8.03 -11.51 -5.41
N ASN A 82 7.57 -12.69 -4.94
CA ASN A 82 7.31 -13.86 -5.78
C ASN A 82 6.10 -14.69 -5.30
N SER A 83 5.68 -15.65 -6.10
CA SER A 83 4.51 -16.51 -5.85
C SER A 83 4.62 -17.33 -4.57
N GLU A 84 5.80 -17.82 -4.23
CA GLU A 84 6.05 -18.62 -3.03
C GLU A 84 5.84 -17.79 -1.76
N THR A 85 6.33 -16.55 -1.76
CA THR A 85 6.11 -15.60 -0.65
C THR A 85 4.64 -15.23 -0.52
N ILE A 86 3.95 -14.96 -1.64
CA ILE A 86 2.51 -14.66 -1.65
C ILE A 86 1.73 -15.82 -1.03
N THR A 87 2.01 -17.05 -1.46
CA THR A 87 1.37 -18.26 -0.93
C THR A 87 1.64 -18.41 0.57
N GLN A 88 2.89 -18.26 1.01
CA GLN A 88 3.27 -18.39 2.42
C GLN A 88 2.59 -17.34 3.29
N VAL A 89 2.59 -16.08 2.86
CA VAL A 89 1.93 -14.96 3.56
C VAL A 89 0.42 -15.21 3.65
N THR A 90 -0.21 -15.57 2.54
CA THR A 90 -1.66 -15.85 2.49
C THR A 90 -2.07 -16.98 3.45
N GLN A 91 -1.28 -18.04 3.51
CA GLN A 91 -1.53 -19.15 4.45
C GLN A 91 -1.46 -18.67 5.90
N ARG A 92 -0.51 -17.81 6.25
CA ARG A 92 -0.37 -17.29 7.63
C ARG A 92 -1.46 -16.30 7.98
N LEU A 93 -1.86 -15.42 7.04
CA LEU A 93 -2.99 -14.51 7.23
C LEU A 93 -4.28 -15.26 7.55
N LYS A 94 -4.55 -16.35 6.81
CA LYS A 94 -5.70 -17.23 7.06
C LYS A 94 -5.58 -17.96 8.40
N HIS A 95 -4.41 -18.52 8.71
CA HIS A 95 -4.18 -19.31 9.93
C HIS A 95 -4.44 -18.49 11.21
N TYR A 96 -3.99 -17.25 11.24
CA TYR A 96 -4.17 -16.36 12.40
C TYR A 96 -5.39 -15.46 12.28
N ALA A 97 -6.20 -15.60 11.23
CA ALA A 97 -7.37 -14.75 10.95
C ALA A 97 -7.03 -13.25 11.02
N LEU A 98 -5.88 -12.85 10.46
CA LEU A 98 -5.38 -11.47 10.52
C LEU A 98 -6.24 -10.53 9.66
N THR A 99 -7.10 -9.77 10.31
CA THR A 99 -8.06 -8.83 9.69
C THR A 99 -8.33 -7.66 10.64
N PRO A 100 -8.63 -6.43 10.15
CA PRO A 100 -8.76 -6.03 8.74
C PRO A 100 -7.42 -6.07 7.97
N LEU A 101 -7.49 -6.40 6.66
CA LEU A 101 -6.34 -6.52 5.77
C LEU A 101 -6.39 -5.47 4.67
N VAL A 102 -5.37 -4.62 4.60
CA VAL A 102 -5.11 -3.67 3.51
C VAL A 102 -4.13 -4.31 2.54
N VAL A 103 -4.55 -4.57 1.31
CA VAL A 103 -3.68 -5.10 0.26
C VAL A 103 -3.26 -3.97 -0.67
N ASP A 104 -1.99 -3.57 -0.63
CA ASP A 104 -1.36 -2.74 -1.65
C ASP A 104 -0.72 -3.69 -2.68
N PRO A 105 -1.33 -3.87 -3.87
CA PRO A 105 -0.96 -4.93 -4.79
C PRO A 105 0.25 -4.52 -5.63
N VAL A 106 1.40 -4.35 -4.99
CA VAL A 106 2.62 -3.86 -5.62
C VAL A 106 3.10 -4.86 -6.68
N MET A 107 2.69 -4.63 -7.93
CA MET A 107 3.05 -5.40 -9.12
C MET A 107 3.96 -4.62 -10.06
N VAL A 108 3.78 -3.31 -10.09
CA VAL A 108 4.52 -2.42 -10.99
C VAL A 108 5.03 -1.20 -10.24
N SER A 109 6.15 -0.67 -10.67
CA SER A 109 6.66 0.60 -10.18
C SER A 109 5.70 1.73 -10.56
N ARG A 110 5.88 2.90 -9.96
CA ARG A 110 5.14 4.11 -10.33
C ARG A 110 5.28 4.51 -11.80
N THR A 111 6.35 4.10 -12.46
CA THR A 111 6.61 4.35 -13.89
C THR A 111 6.08 3.24 -14.80
N GLY A 112 5.41 2.23 -14.25
CA GLY A 112 4.86 1.09 -14.99
C GLY A 112 5.83 -0.06 -15.22
N SER A 113 7.05 -0.01 -14.68
CA SER A 113 8.00 -1.13 -14.77
C SER A 113 7.55 -2.29 -13.89
N LYS A 114 7.51 -3.49 -14.44
CA LYS A 114 7.10 -4.71 -13.76
C LYS A 114 8.09 -5.07 -12.63
N LEU A 115 7.58 -5.31 -11.44
CA LEU A 115 8.35 -5.63 -10.23
C LEU A 115 8.23 -7.11 -9.83
N ILE A 116 7.18 -7.80 -10.27
CA ILE A 116 6.94 -9.22 -10.04
C ILE A 116 6.55 -9.90 -11.37
N ASP A 117 6.77 -11.20 -11.48
CA ASP A 117 6.44 -11.98 -12.68
C ASP A 117 4.94 -12.30 -12.79
N ASP A 118 4.53 -12.89 -13.94
CA ASP A 118 3.13 -13.20 -14.22
C ASP A 118 2.57 -14.28 -13.28
N GLN A 119 3.40 -15.22 -12.86
CA GLN A 119 3.01 -16.25 -11.91
C GLN A 119 2.68 -15.64 -10.54
N ALA A 120 3.49 -14.69 -10.10
CA ALA A 120 3.24 -13.95 -8.85
C ALA A 120 1.98 -13.08 -8.95
N ILE A 121 1.72 -12.44 -10.10
CA ILE A 121 0.48 -11.69 -10.34
C ILE A 121 -0.74 -12.61 -10.23
N THR A 122 -0.72 -13.77 -10.91
CA THR A 122 -1.80 -14.75 -10.82
C THR A 122 -2.00 -15.23 -9.38
N CYS A 123 -0.93 -15.57 -8.69
CA CYS A 123 -0.98 -15.98 -7.30
C CYS A 123 -1.58 -14.89 -6.38
N LEU A 124 -1.23 -13.63 -6.60
CA LEU A 124 -1.77 -12.48 -5.89
C LEU A 124 -3.29 -12.37 -6.09
N GLN A 125 -3.75 -12.47 -7.35
CA GLN A 125 -5.16 -12.39 -7.73
C GLN A 125 -5.98 -13.54 -7.13
N GLU A 126 -5.48 -14.75 -7.17
CA GLU A 126 -6.22 -15.95 -6.76
C GLU A 126 -6.21 -16.20 -5.26
N GLN A 127 -5.12 -15.84 -4.58
CA GLN A 127 -4.93 -16.25 -3.19
C GLN A 127 -5.03 -15.13 -2.16
N LEU A 128 -4.41 -13.96 -2.42
CA LEU A 128 -4.30 -12.89 -1.43
C LEU A 128 -5.41 -11.85 -1.57
N ILE A 129 -5.66 -11.35 -2.77
CA ILE A 129 -6.66 -10.29 -3.02
C ILE A 129 -8.05 -10.66 -2.49
N PRO A 130 -8.53 -11.92 -2.58
CA PRO A 130 -9.83 -12.29 -2.03
C PRO A 130 -9.96 -12.12 -0.50
N LEU A 131 -8.84 -11.99 0.21
CA LEU A 131 -8.82 -11.74 1.67
C LEU A 131 -8.89 -10.24 2.02
N ALA A 132 -8.72 -9.35 1.03
CA ALA A 132 -8.61 -7.93 1.27
C ALA A 132 -9.89 -7.33 1.85
N THR A 133 -9.76 -6.63 2.99
CA THR A 133 -10.78 -5.69 3.46
C THR A 133 -10.83 -4.48 2.52
N ILE A 134 -9.66 -4.05 2.04
CA ILE A 134 -9.53 -3.03 1.00
C ILE A 134 -8.32 -3.33 0.13
N LEU A 135 -8.50 -3.22 -1.19
CA LEU A 135 -7.46 -3.32 -2.20
C LEU A 135 -7.15 -1.92 -2.76
N THR A 136 -5.86 -1.54 -2.84
CA THR A 136 -5.46 -0.18 -3.22
C THR A 136 -4.59 -0.13 -4.48
N PRO A 137 -5.08 -0.57 -5.66
CA PRO A 137 -4.28 -0.57 -6.88
C PRO A 137 -4.03 0.85 -7.40
N ASN A 138 -2.82 1.12 -7.88
CA ASN A 138 -2.57 2.28 -8.73
C ASN A 138 -3.16 2.05 -10.14
N ARG A 139 -3.11 3.07 -11.02
CA ARG A 139 -3.67 2.99 -12.37
C ARG A 139 -3.15 1.77 -13.15
N TYR A 140 -1.85 1.55 -13.16
CA TYR A 140 -1.24 0.45 -13.91
C TYR A 140 -1.60 -0.93 -13.33
N GLU A 141 -1.65 -1.03 -12.01
CA GLU A 141 -2.13 -2.23 -11.31
C GLU A 141 -3.62 -2.48 -11.59
N ALA A 142 -4.41 -1.41 -11.63
CA ALA A 142 -5.83 -1.50 -11.98
C ALA A 142 -6.04 -1.94 -13.44
N GLU A 143 -5.19 -1.52 -14.39
CA GLU A 143 -5.18 -2.01 -15.77
C GLU A 143 -4.91 -3.52 -15.83
N ILE A 144 -3.92 -4.00 -15.09
CA ILE A 144 -3.58 -5.44 -15.03
C ILE A 144 -4.75 -6.24 -14.42
N LEU A 145 -5.31 -5.76 -13.31
CA LEU A 145 -6.36 -6.48 -12.58
C LEU A 145 -7.71 -6.48 -13.30
N SER A 146 -8.04 -5.41 -14.02
CA SER A 146 -9.31 -5.26 -14.74
C SER A 146 -9.26 -5.71 -16.19
N GLY A 147 -8.08 -5.78 -16.80
CA GLY A 147 -7.90 -5.95 -18.23
C GLY A 147 -8.32 -4.73 -19.08
N LEU A 148 -8.65 -3.61 -18.46
CA LEU A 148 -9.10 -2.38 -19.12
C LEU A 148 -7.94 -1.37 -19.21
N LYS A 149 -7.91 -0.59 -20.30
CA LYS A 149 -7.02 0.56 -20.41
C LYS A 149 -7.62 1.74 -19.64
N ILE A 150 -6.77 2.50 -18.93
CA ILE A 150 -7.20 3.59 -18.05
C ILE A 150 -6.44 4.87 -18.41
N ASP A 151 -7.10 5.76 -19.13
CA ASP A 151 -6.55 7.06 -19.51
C ASP A 151 -7.24 8.24 -18.78
N ASN A 152 -8.40 8.01 -18.15
CA ASN A 152 -9.22 9.02 -17.48
C ASN A 152 -9.97 8.44 -16.26
N LEU A 153 -10.62 9.32 -15.51
CA LEU A 153 -11.34 8.99 -14.28
C LEU A 153 -12.52 8.04 -14.50
N GLU A 154 -13.22 8.17 -15.63
CA GLU A 154 -14.37 7.29 -15.93
C GLU A 154 -13.91 5.85 -16.19
N GLN A 155 -12.81 5.67 -16.91
CA GLN A 155 -12.21 4.35 -17.10
C GLN A 155 -11.66 3.78 -15.78
N LEU A 156 -11.12 4.63 -14.89
CA LEU A 156 -10.70 4.21 -13.55
C LEU A 156 -11.89 3.72 -12.70
N LYS A 157 -13.07 4.35 -12.80
CA LYS A 157 -14.31 3.86 -12.18
C LYS A 157 -14.73 2.50 -12.72
N GLN A 158 -14.73 2.34 -14.05
CA GLN A 158 -15.05 1.07 -14.69
C GLN A 158 -14.10 -0.05 -14.25
N ALA A 159 -12.80 0.26 -14.18
CA ALA A 159 -11.81 -0.69 -13.67
C ALA A 159 -12.05 -1.07 -12.20
N ALA A 160 -12.37 -0.11 -11.33
CA ALA A 160 -12.67 -0.39 -9.93
C ALA A 160 -13.90 -1.33 -9.78
N ILE A 161 -14.95 -1.12 -10.59
CA ILE A 161 -16.13 -1.99 -10.64
C ILE A 161 -15.75 -3.39 -11.12
N ALA A 162 -15.00 -3.50 -12.23
CA ALA A 162 -14.57 -4.77 -12.79
C ALA A 162 -13.73 -5.57 -11.78
N ILE A 163 -12.75 -4.93 -11.15
CA ILE A 163 -11.90 -5.54 -10.12
C ILE A 163 -12.74 -6.04 -8.93
N PHE A 164 -13.71 -5.24 -8.46
CA PHE A 164 -14.57 -5.65 -7.35
C PHE A 164 -15.30 -6.97 -7.66
N HIS A 165 -15.90 -7.07 -8.84
CA HIS A 165 -16.68 -8.26 -9.22
C HIS A 165 -15.82 -9.50 -9.50
N SER A 166 -14.56 -9.34 -9.86
CA SER A 166 -13.66 -10.46 -10.18
C SER A 166 -12.75 -10.89 -9.03
N SER A 167 -12.48 -10.01 -8.06
CA SER A 167 -11.38 -10.21 -7.13
C SER A 167 -11.76 -10.79 -5.76
N GLY A 168 -13.02 -10.67 -5.34
CA GLY A 168 -13.47 -11.02 -3.99
C GLY A 168 -13.06 -10.04 -2.87
N ALA A 169 -12.32 -8.98 -3.19
CA ALA A 169 -12.01 -7.92 -2.22
C ALA A 169 -13.29 -7.18 -1.79
N LYS A 170 -13.37 -6.77 -0.50
CA LYS A 170 -14.57 -6.11 0.02
C LYS A 170 -14.73 -4.67 -0.45
N VAL A 171 -13.62 -3.99 -0.73
CA VAL A 171 -13.59 -2.60 -1.22
C VAL A 171 -12.40 -2.42 -2.16
N ILE A 172 -12.60 -1.64 -3.21
CA ILE A 172 -11.55 -1.19 -4.12
C ILE A 172 -11.33 0.31 -3.93
N LEU A 173 -10.09 0.71 -3.73
CA LEU A 173 -9.62 2.08 -3.79
C LEU A 173 -8.65 2.23 -4.96
N ALA A 174 -9.15 2.46 -6.16
CA ALA A 174 -8.32 2.66 -7.35
C ALA A 174 -7.70 4.05 -7.34
N LYS A 175 -6.35 4.10 -7.34
CA LYS A 175 -5.57 5.34 -7.19
C LYS A 175 -5.39 6.06 -8.53
N GLY A 176 -5.82 7.31 -8.64
CA GLY A 176 -5.68 8.14 -9.84
C GLY A 176 -4.48 9.07 -9.85
N GLY A 177 -3.46 8.82 -9.03
CA GLY A 177 -2.28 9.68 -8.90
C GLY A 177 -1.46 9.86 -10.20
N SER A 178 -1.60 8.97 -11.17
CA SER A 178 -0.97 9.02 -12.50
C SER A 178 -1.93 9.39 -13.64
N LEU A 179 -3.16 9.80 -13.34
CA LEU A 179 -4.04 10.43 -14.32
C LEU A 179 -3.52 11.82 -14.69
N ALA A 180 -3.95 12.34 -15.84
CA ALA A 180 -3.50 13.63 -16.35
C ALA A 180 -4.46 14.78 -16.00
N GLY A 181 -3.96 16.01 -16.07
CA GLY A 181 -4.78 17.24 -15.96
C GLY A 181 -5.49 17.36 -14.61
N THR A 182 -6.75 17.78 -14.67
CA THR A 182 -7.60 18.02 -13.48
C THR A 182 -7.99 16.76 -12.73
N GLU A 183 -7.82 15.58 -13.33
CA GLU A 183 -8.15 14.30 -12.73
C GLU A 183 -6.98 13.70 -11.92
N GLN A 184 -5.80 14.30 -12.02
CA GLN A 184 -4.63 13.84 -11.30
C GLN A 184 -4.87 13.82 -9.78
N GLY A 185 -4.66 12.67 -9.16
CA GLY A 185 -4.84 12.48 -7.72
C GLY A 185 -6.28 12.22 -7.29
N MET A 186 -7.24 12.11 -8.22
CA MET A 186 -8.58 11.66 -7.91
C MET A 186 -8.60 10.14 -7.77
N ASP A 187 -8.95 9.63 -6.60
CA ASP A 187 -9.05 8.19 -6.35
C ASP A 187 -10.51 7.75 -6.35
N ILE A 188 -10.77 6.53 -6.78
CA ILE A 188 -12.11 5.93 -6.84
C ILE A 188 -12.27 4.87 -5.77
N TRP A 189 -13.24 5.08 -4.88
CA TRP A 189 -13.76 4.09 -3.95
C TRP A 189 -14.94 3.35 -4.57
N TYR A 190 -14.96 2.02 -4.44
CA TYR A 190 -16.12 1.18 -4.75
C TYR A 190 -16.25 0.04 -3.75
N ASP A 191 -17.44 -0.08 -3.13
CA ASP A 191 -17.77 -1.07 -2.09
C ASP A 191 -18.89 -2.04 -2.52
N GLY A 192 -19.16 -2.11 -3.82
CA GLY A 192 -20.27 -2.90 -4.38
C GLY A 192 -21.64 -2.23 -4.27
N LYS A 193 -21.77 -1.11 -3.55
CA LYS A 193 -23.03 -0.37 -3.36
C LYS A 193 -22.93 1.07 -3.84
N SER A 194 -21.80 1.71 -3.59
CA SER A 194 -21.59 3.13 -3.89
C SER A 194 -20.24 3.37 -4.53
N ILE A 195 -20.21 4.28 -5.49
CA ILE A 195 -18.97 4.83 -6.06
C ILE A 195 -18.77 6.21 -5.44
N LYS A 196 -17.57 6.45 -4.91
CA LYS A 196 -17.20 7.76 -4.39
C LYS A 196 -15.87 8.18 -5.00
N THR A 197 -15.76 9.45 -5.35
CA THR A 197 -14.50 10.04 -5.79
C THR A 197 -13.86 10.77 -4.61
N LEU A 198 -12.62 10.41 -4.30
CA LEU A 198 -11.82 11.11 -3.29
C LEU A 198 -10.85 12.03 -4.01
N PHE A 199 -10.91 13.28 -3.65
CA PHE A 199 -9.97 14.27 -4.12
C PHE A 199 -9.50 15.13 -2.95
N ASN A 200 -8.22 15.42 -2.96
CA ASN A 200 -7.61 16.50 -2.20
C ASN A 200 -6.90 17.42 -3.20
N ARG A 201 -6.35 18.51 -2.72
CA ARG A 201 -5.56 19.39 -3.59
C ARG A 201 -4.40 18.63 -4.24
N THR A 202 -4.09 18.96 -5.48
CA THR A 202 -2.92 18.42 -6.18
C THR A 202 -1.66 19.06 -5.61
N VAL A 203 -0.66 18.24 -5.32
CA VAL A 203 0.67 18.68 -4.87
C VAL A 203 1.67 18.43 -6.00
N THR A 204 2.28 19.50 -6.49
CA THR A 204 3.31 19.41 -7.54
C THR A 204 4.66 19.22 -6.87
N THR A 205 5.18 17.99 -6.88
CA THR A 205 6.49 17.64 -6.36
C THR A 205 7.09 16.47 -7.13
N GLN A 206 8.40 16.45 -7.28
CA GLN A 206 9.14 15.29 -7.78
C GLN A 206 9.42 14.27 -6.67
N ASN A 207 9.40 14.72 -5.41
CA ASN A 207 9.70 13.93 -4.22
C ASN A 207 8.44 13.18 -3.74
N ASN A 208 8.08 12.11 -4.42
CA ASN A 208 6.84 11.38 -4.21
C ASN A 208 7.06 9.86 -4.10
N ASN A 209 8.32 9.43 -3.83
CA ASN A 209 8.63 8.02 -3.59
C ASN A 209 7.91 7.52 -2.33
N GLY A 210 7.23 6.38 -2.44
CA GLY A 210 6.50 5.76 -1.34
C GLY A 210 5.08 6.28 -1.09
N THR A 211 4.52 7.13 -1.99
CA THR A 211 3.14 7.64 -1.85
C THR A 211 2.11 6.52 -1.68
N GLY A 212 2.19 5.46 -2.49
CA GLY A 212 1.29 4.29 -2.40
C GLY A 212 1.42 3.55 -1.07
N CYS A 213 2.66 3.24 -0.67
CA CYS A 213 2.95 2.60 0.61
C CYS A 213 2.43 3.43 1.80
N THR A 214 2.68 4.75 1.77
CA THR A 214 2.20 5.67 2.81
C THR A 214 0.67 5.69 2.89
N LEU A 215 -0.04 5.70 1.75
CA LEU A 215 -1.50 5.68 1.73
C LEU A 215 -2.05 4.39 2.34
N SER A 216 -1.57 3.23 1.89
CA SER A 216 -2.02 1.94 2.38
C SER A 216 -1.66 1.72 3.87
N ALA A 217 -0.49 2.22 4.31
CA ALA A 217 -0.10 2.19 5.72
C ALA A 217 -0.97 3.13 6.59
N ALA A 218 -1.28 4.33 6.12
CA ALA A 218 -2.17 5.25 6.84
C ALA A 218 -3.59 4.69 6.96
N ILE A 219 -4.11 4.01 5.92
CA ILE A 219 -5.39 3.28 6.01
C ILE A 219 -5.29 2.20 7.09
N CYS A 220 -4.24 1.39 7.08
CA CYS A 220 -4.01 0.33 8.05
C CYS A 220 -3.93 0.89 9.49
N ALA A 221 -3.21 1.98 9.70
CA ALA A 221 -3.11 2.64 11.00
C ALA A 221 -4.47 3.13 11.52
N ASN A 222 -5.27 3.79 10.67
CA ASN A 222 -6.61 4.25 11.05
C ASN A 222 -7.55 3.09 11.37
N LEU A 223 -7.46 1.97 10.63
CA LEU A 223 -8.21 0.74 10.96
C LEU A 223 -7.76 0.14 12.29
N ALA A 224 -6.46 0.10 12.58
CA ALA A 224 -5.94 -0.34 13.87
C ALA A 224 -6.47 0.52 15.03
N LEU A 225 -6.67 1.84 14.80
CA LEU A 225 -7.31 2.76 15.75
C LEU A 225 -8.83 2.58 15.89
N GLY A 226 -9.42 1.61 15.19
CA GLY A 226 -10.85 1.29 15.25
C GLY A 226 -11.75 2.23 14.44
N GLN A 227 -11.19 3.02 13.52
CA GLN A 227 -12.00 3.87 12.64
C GLN A 227 -12.72 3.04 11.57
N ASP A 228 -13.89 3.51 11.12
CA ASP A 228 -14.56 2.89 9.99
C ASP A 228 -13.71 3.01 8.70
N LEU A 229 -13.94 2.09 7.76
CA LEU A 229 -13.09 1.95 6.59
C LEU A 229 -13.11 3.18 5.68
N TRP A 230 -14.28 3.84 5.49
CA TRP A 230 -14.36 5.05 4.66
C TRP A 230 -13.60 6.20 5.31
N GLN A 231 -13.79 6.43 6.62
CA GLN A 231 -13.09 7.49 7.34
C GLN A 231 -11.57 7.23 7.37
N SER A 232 -11.16 5.97 7.50
CA SER A 232 -9.75 5.55 7.40
C SER A 232 -9.12 5.97 6.07
N VAL A 233 -9.84 5.79 4.95
CA VAL A 233 -9.37 6.21 3.63
C VAL A 233 -9.32 7.73 3.49
N VAL A 234 -10.35 8.45 3.97
CA VAL A 234 -10.39 9.92 3.93
C VAL A 234 -9.22 10.52 4.73
N ASN A 235 -8.98 10.01 5.95
CA ASN A 235 -7.89 10.47 6.80
C ASN A 235 -6.51 10.14 6.19
N ALA A 236 -6.35 8.94 5.63
CA ALA A 236 -5.12 8.54 4.95
C ALA A 236 -4.82 9.43 3.73
N LYS A 237 -5.84 9.76 2.93
CA LYS A 237 -5.68 10.68 1.79
C LYS A 237 -5.23 12.07 2.24
N LYS A 238 -5.81 12.59 3.32
CA LYS A 238 -5.40 13.87 3.92
C LYS A 238 -3.95 13.82 4.40
N TYR A 239 -3.58 12.77 5.14
CA TYR A 239 -2.21 12.58 5.63
C TYR A 239 -1.19 12.55 4.48
N VAL A 240 -1.45 11.75 3.44
CA VAL A 240 -0.57 11.65 2.27
C VAL A 240 -0.42 13.01 1.56
N THR A 241 -1.49 13.77 1.41
CA THR A 241 -1.43 15.11 0.79
C THR A 241 -0.49 16.03 1.58
N LEU A 242 -0.62 16.08 2.90
CA LEU A 242 0.24 16.87 3.76
C LEU A 242 1.70 16.37 3.76
N ALA A 243 1.91 15.06 3.73
CA ALA A 243 3.24 14.47 3.64
C ALA A 243 3.92 14.78 2.29
N LEU A 244 3.16 14.87 1.19
CA LEU A 244 3.65 15.31 -0.12
C LEU A 244 4.06 16.79 -0.12
N GLU A 245 3.27 17.66 0.52
CA GLU A 245 3.58 19.09 0.67
C GLU A 245 4.87 19.33 1.44
N ASN A 246 5.18 18.44 2.39
CA ASN A 246 6.38 18.45 3.19
C ASN A 246 7.43 17.43 2.67
N SER A 247 7.35 17.04 1.40
CA SER A 247 8.27 16.05 0.82
C SER A 247 9.73 16.51 0.89
N LEU A 248 10.63 15.53 1.03
CA LEU A 248 12.03 15.80 1.29
C LEU A 248 12.83 15.82 -0.01
N ASN A 249 13.52 16.92 -0.26
CA ASN A 249 14.45 17.05 -1.38
C ASN A 249 15.81 16.45 -0.99
N VAL A 250 15.90 15.12 -1.02
CA VAL A 250 17.12 14.37 -0.69
C VAL A 250 17.46 13.38 -1.78
N GLY A 251 18.75 13.18 -2.02
CA GLY A 251 19.25 12.32 -3.10
C GLY A 251 19.18 12.98 -4.47
N ALA A 252 19.56 12.25 -5.52
CA ALA A 252 19.64 12.75 -6.90
C ALA A 252 18.40 12.46 -7.75
N GLY A 253 17.44 11.68 -7.22
CA GLY A 253 16.21 11.27 -7.92
C GLY A 253 14.96 11.71 -7.19
N ASN A 254 13.92 10.84 -7.18
CA ASN A 254 12.67 11.12 -6.50
C ASN A 254 12.81 10.90 -4.99
N GLY A 255 12.85 11.98 -4.22
CA GLY A 255 12.91 11.95 -2.75
C GLY A 255 11.63 11.39 -2.12
N PRO A 256 11.66 11.06 -0.81
CA PRO A 256 10.52 10.52 -0.09
C PRO A 256 9.55 11.61 0.38
N LEU A 257 8.37 11.17 0.83
CA LEU A 257 7.42 12.01 1.55
C LEU A 257 7.99 12.47 2.90
N GLY A 258 7.57 13.62 3.37
CA GLY A 258 7.89 14.13 4.70
C GLY A 258 6.97 13.54 5.77
N HIS A 259 7.12 12.26 6.08
CA HIS A 259 6.24 11.53 7.00
C HIS A 259 6.12 12.18 8.39
N PHE A 260 7.18 12.87 8.82
CA PHE A 260 7.25 13.51 10.14
C PHE A 260 6.68 14.94 10.19
N PHE A 261 6.01 15.38 9.12
CA PHE A 261 5.40 16.72 9.11
C PHE A 261 4.53 17.04 10.34
N PRO A 262 3.83 16.06 10.98
CA PRO A 262 3.04 16.35 12.17
C PRO A 262 3.87 16.84 13.37
N LEU A 263 5.19 16.57 13.35
CA LEU A 263 6.13 17.00 14.40
C LEU A 263 6.77 18.35 14.09
N LEU A 264 6.60 18.88 12.88
CA LEU A 264 7.11 20.20 12.53
C LEU A 264 6.27 21.23 13.28
N LYS A 265 6.93 22.15 13.99
CA LYS A 265 6.23 23.26 14.62
C LYS A 265 5.63 24.13 13.51
N SER A 266 4.34 24.47 13.66
CA SER A 266 3.75 25.59 12.91
C SER A 266 4.40 26.87 13.45
N ASP A 267 5.26 27.48 12.64
CA ASP A 267 5.75 28.84 12.94
C ASP A 267 4.61 29.83 12.92
#